data_ae57f4e35e8b79e8af6b5b6c5ab5cf1d
#
_entry.id   ae57f4e35e8b79e8af6b5b6c5ab5cf1d
#
_cell.length_a   1.000
_cell.length_b   1.000
_cell.length_c   1.000
_cell.angle_alpha   90.00
_cell.angle_beta   90.00
_cell.angle_gamma   90.00
#
_symmetry.space_group_name_H-M   'P 1'
#
loop_
_entity.id
_entity.type
_entity.pdbx_description
1 polymer ?
#
loop_
_entity_poly.entity_id
_entity_poly.type
_entity_poly.pdbx_seq_one_letter_code
_entity_poly.pdbx_strand_id
1 'polypeptide(L)'
;DHQVYGAVVLPATAYVEIALEIAHELGLPGPHVLADLSLEKALVIPAEGDVQLQVVVEVSATSMTLEVHSRPAEPADARWTLHARGTVRQGTIAAEPMASQEPPPGTLQATADAAIDRATHYQVMAAHGLEYGPTFQGIEQIWKRDRMALARLALPETVAAELPRYRLHPALLDLAFQCVAPLLDSVAPTSSGQAFLPVALQSLQIHHDPRQAAYAHATLHPTQPNARRRLTADVSLLDSAGHVLVTAQGLVLQELAGTKDARQGIDRLLYQVDWEAQPLADNPTAMNRASATC
;
A
#
# COMPACT_ATOMS: atom_id res chain seq x y z
N ASP A 1 -6.95 2.48 15.06
CA ASP A 1 -8.13 2.52 14.20
C ASP A 1 -8.00 1.69 12.90
N HIS A 2 -6.82 1.14 12.59
CA HIS A 2 -6.59 0.28 11.44
C HIS A 2 -6.22 -1.12 11.93
N GLN A 3 -7.13 -2.09 11.77
CA GLN A 3 -6.94 -3.45 12.27
C GLN A 3 -7.13 -4.47 11.14
N VAL A 4 -6.32 -5.53 11.20
CA VAL A 4 -6.39 -6.69 10.32
C VAL A 4 -6.55 -7.92 11.20
N TYR A 5 -7.69 -8.61 11.12
CA TYR A 5 -8.06 -9.73 11.98
C TYR A 5 -7.85 -9.43 13.48
N GLY A 6 -8.27 -8.25 13.92
CA GLY A 6 -8.16 -7.78 15.31
C GLY A 6 -6.76 -7.34 15.76
N ALA A 7 -5.74 -7.43 14.90
CA ALA A 7 -4.41 -6.89 15.21
C ALA A 7 -4.29 -5.45 14.69
N VAL A 8 -3.81 -4.54 15.54
CA VAL A 8 -3.52 -3.15 15.12
C VAL A 8 -2.28 -3.15 14.24
N VAL A 9 -2.41 -2.69 13.00
CA VAL A 9 -1.33 -2.70 12.00
C VAL A 9 -1.09 -1.29 11.49
N LEU A 10 0.19 -0.91 11.33
CA LEU A 10 0.54 0.34 10.65
C LEU A 10 0.09 0.24 9.19
N PRO A 11 -0.76 1.17 8.68
CA PRO A 11 -1.26 1.09 7.32
C PRO A 11 -0.14 1.30 6.29
N ALA A 12 -0.26 0.66 5.13
CA ALA A 12 0.68 0.82 4.01
C ALA A 12 0.91 2.29 3.64
N THR A 13 -0.11 3.10 3.75
CA THR A 13 -0.12 4.52 3.44
C THR A 13 0.72 5.37 4.41
N ALA A 14 0.98 4.88 5.62
CA ALA A 14 1.89 5.54 6.56
C ALA A 14 3.35 5.52 6.07
N TYR A 15 3.77 4.44 5.40
CA TYR A 15 5.12 4.38 4.82
C TYR A 15 5.28 5.37 3.66
N VAL A 16 4.19 5.65 2.92
CA VAL A 16 4.17 6.69 1.88
C VAL A 16 4.44 8.05 2.50
N GLU A 17 3.73 8.40 3.56
CA GLU A 17 3.92 9.68 4.26
C GLU A 17 5.32 9.81 4.85
N ILE A 18 5.83 8.77 5.51
CA ILE A 18 7.21 8.74 6.05
C ILE A 18 8.22 9.05 4.95
N ALA A 19 8.07 8.44 3.77
CA ALA A 19 8.98 8.66 2.64
C ALA A 19 8.91 10.09 2.11
N LEU A 20 7.70 10.64 1.94
CA LEU A 20 7.49 11.99 1.42
C LEU A 20 7.97 13.07 2.39
N GLU A 21 7.71 12.89 3.69
CA GLU A 21 8.12 13.85 4.71
C GLU A 21 9.65 13.88 4.87
N ILE A 22 10.30 12.72 4.90
CA ILE A 22 11.77 12.66 4.98
C ILE A 22 12.41 13.30 3.74
N ALA A 23 11.90 13.03 2.54
CA ALA A 23 12.40 13.65 1.32
C ALA A 23 12.30 15.19 1.37
N HIS A 24 11.20 15.70 1.94
CA HIS A 24 11.01 17.14 2.14
C HIS A 24 11.97 17.71 3.17
N GLU A 25 12.08 17.09 4.34
CA GLU A 25 12.96 17.52 5.44
C GLU A 25 14.45 17.53 5.03
N LEU A 26 14.85 16.58 4.19
CA LEU A 26 16.20 16.50 3.63
C LEU A 26 16.43 17.50 2.48
N GLY A 27 15.42 18.28 2.08
CA GLY A 27 15.52 19.26 1.00
C GLY A 27 15.72 18.63 -0.38
N LEU A 28 15.24 17.40 -0.60
CA LEU A 28 15.33 16.75 -1.92
C LEU A 28 14.55 17.61 -2.94
N PRO A 29 15.15 17.91 -4.13
CA PRO A 29 14.46 18.74 -5.11
C PRO A 29 13.13 18.09 -5.54
N GLY A 30 12.04 18.86 -5.47
CA GLY A 30 10.71 18.42 -5.91
C GLY A 30 10.39 18.83 -7.34
N PRO A 31 9.29 18.34 -7.90
CA PRO A 31 8.28 17.47 -7.29
C PRO A 31 8.82 16.05 -7.02
N HIS A 32 8.26 15.41 -5.99
CA HIS A 32 8.68 14.07 -5.60
C HIS A 32 7.80 12.98 -6.24
N VAL A 33 8.45 11.88 -6.66
CA VAL A 33 7.81 10.62 -7.02
C VAL A 33 8.33 9.55 -6.07
N LEU A 34 7.44 8.95 -5.28
CA LEU A 34 7.74 7.71 -4.58
C LEU A 34 7.66 6.57 -5.59
N ALA A 35 8.70 5.77 -5.70
CA ALA A 35 8.81 4.66 -6.63
C ALA A 35 9.17 3.36 -5.90
N ASP A 36 8.68 2.24 -6.44
CA ASP A 36 9.06 0.89 -6.05
C ASP A 36 8.94 0.64 -4.53
N LEU A 37 7.85 1.13 -3.91
CA LEU A 37 7.56 0.82 -2.52
C LEU A 37 7.20 -0.66 -2.41
N SER A 38 7.97 -1.40 -1.61
CA SER A 38 7.75 -2.80 -1.27
C SER A 38 7.49 -2.92 0.23
N LEU A 39 6.45 -3.65 0.58
CA LEU A 39 6.07 -3.92 1.98
C LEU A 39 6.49 -5.35 2.30
N GLU A 40 7.52 -5.50 3.15
CA GLU A 40 8.18 -6.78 3.42
C GLU A 40 7.52 -7.53 4.57
N LYS A 41 7.09 -6.84 5.61
CA LYS A 41 6.41 -7.40 6.77
C LYS A 41 5.45 -6.38 7.39
N ALA A 42 4.25 -6.82 7.77
CA ALA A 42 3.32 -5.96 8.50
C ALA A 42 3.94 -5.52 9.84
N LEU A 43 3.82 -4.23 10.17
CA LEU A 43 4.16 -3.74 11.50
C LEU A 43 2.92 -3.83 12.38
N VAL A 44 2.91 -4.82 13.25
CA VAL A 44 1.87 -4.98 14.26
C VAL A 44 2.24 -4.13 15.47
N ILE A 45 1.32 -3.25 15.89
CA ILE A 45 1.48 -2.43 17.09
C ILE A 45 0.94 -3.26 18.26
N PRO A 46 1.77 -3.63 19.25
CA PRO A 46 1.36 -4.43 20.38
C PRO A 46 0.38 -3.66 21.27
N ALA A 47 -0.50 -4.38 21.98
CA ALA A 47 -1.41 -3.77 22.93
C ALA A 47 -0.67 -3.22 24.18
N GLU A 48 0.45 -3.80 24.51
CA GLU A 48 1.31 -3.41 25.63
C GLU A 48 2.77 -3.34 25.16
N GLY A 49 3.54 -2.40 25.74
CA GLY A 49 4.93 -2.16 25.38
C GLY A 49 5.10 -1.20 24.20
N ASP A 50 6.33 -0.79 23.99
CA ASP A 50 6.71 0.17 22.97
C ASP A 50 7.45 -0.53 21.80
N VAL A 51 7.28 0.03 20.60
CA VAL A 51 8.00 -0.34 19.40
C VAL A 51 8.92 0.81 19.00
N GLN A 52 10.20 0.52 18.83
CA GLN A 52 11.15 1.46 18.25
C GLN A 52 11.06 1.36 16.74
N LEU A 53 10.91 2.51 16.08
CA LEU A 53 10.97 2.64 14.63
C LEU A 53 12.28 3.28 14.22
N GLN A 54 12.91 2.75 13.19
CA GLN A 54 14.10 3.30 12.57
C GLN A 54 13.88 3.42 11.07
N VAL A 55 14.20 4.60 10.52
CA VAL A 55 14.25 4.79 9.07
C VAL A 55 15.71 4.98 8.67
N VAL A 56 16.20 4.12 7.80
CA VAL A 56 17.52 4.20 7.19
C VAL A 56 17.38 4.81 5.82
N VAL A 57 18.16 5.84 5.52
CA VAL A 57 18.11 6.55 4.24
C VAL A 57 19.49 6.64 3.60
N GLU A 58 19.53 6.44 2.27
CA GLU A 58 20.70 6.73 1.45
C GLU A 58 20.31 7.82 0.45
N VAL A 59 21.03 8.94 0.49
CA VAL A 59 20.67 10.14 -0.29
C VAL A 59 21.68 10.32 -1.42
N SER A 60 21.17 10.59 -2.61
CA SER A 60 21.93 11.05 -3.78
C SER A 60 21.49 12.46 -4.18
N ALA A 61 22.06 13.02 -5.24
CA ALA A 61 21.71 14.37 -5.69
C ALA A 61 20.24 14.55 -6.08
N THR A 62 19.58 13.51 -6.58
CA THR A 62 18.20 13.56 -7.15
C THR A 62 17.26 12.49 -6.65
N SER A 63 17.73 11.64 -5.73
CA SER A 63 16.93 10.53 -5.19
C SER A 63 17.37 10.17 -3.77
N MET A 64 16.48 9.48 -3.09
CA MET A 64 16.67 8.91 -1.77
C MET A 64 16.08 7.52 -1.77
N THR A 65 16.84 6.52 -1.32
CA THR A 65 16.29 5.22 -0.93
C THR A 65 16.01 5.21 0.56
N LEU A 66 15.00 4.48 0.97
CA LEU A 66 14.64 4.36 2.39
C LEU A 66 14.30 2.91 2.73
N GLU A 67 14.62 2.53 3.96
CA GLU A 67 14.17 1.30 4.61
C GLU A 67 13.57 1.63 5.96
N VAL A 68 12.41 1.07 6.27
CA VAL A 68 11.71 1.25 7.55
C VAL A 68 11.79 -0.04 8.34
N HIS A 69 12.40 0.04 9.52
CA HIS A 69 12.61 -1.08 10.41
C HIS A 69 11.94 -0.83 11.75
N SER A 70 11.53 -1.90 12.44
CA SER A 70 11.12 -1.84 13.83
C SER A 70 11.75 -2.94 14.67
N ARG A 71 11.74 -2.71 15.99
CA ARG A 71 11.99 -3.73 16.98
C ARG A 71 11.18 -3.44 18.24
N PRO A 72 10.89 -4.41 19.10
CA PRO A 72 10.44 -4.14 20.47
C PRO A 72 11.45 -3.23 21.18
N ALA A 73 10.96 -2.32 22.03
CA ALA A 73 11.83 -1.46 22.83
C ALA A 73 12.64 -2.28 23.83
N GLU A 74 12.07 -3.39 24.29
CA GLU A 74 12.70 -4.35 25.19
C GLU A 74 12.54 -5.78 24.67
N PRO A 75 13.58 -6.61 24.74
CA PRO A 75 14.96 -6.34 25.23
C PRO A 75 15.75 -5.49 24.23
N ALA A 76 16.75 -4.75 24.70
CA ALA A 76 17.56 -3.82 23.89
C ALA A 76 18.35 -4.48 22.76
N ASP A 77 18.60 -5.80 22.82
CA ASP A 77 19.24 -6.62 21.79
C ASP A 77 18.26 -7.26 20.80
N ALA A 78 16.96 -6.91 20.87
CA ALA A 78 15.97 -7.39 19.93
C ALA A 78 16.37 -7.05 18.48
N ARG A 79 16.18 -8.01 17.58
CA ARG A 79 16.53 -7.86 16.16
C ARG A 79 15.61 -6.87 15.47
N TRP A 80 16.17 -6.07 14.60
CA TRP A 80 15.44 -5.20 13.70
C TRP A 80 14.72 -6.02 12.63
N THR A 81 13.47 -5.69 12.39
CA THR A 81 12.63 -6.26 11.34
C THR A 81 12.40 -5.20 10.28
N LEU A 82 12.68 -5.53 9.03
CA LEU A 82 12.38 -4.68 7.88
C LEU A 82 10.87 -4.77 7.56
N HIS A 83 10.23 -3.61 7.41
CA HIS A 83 8.81 -3.51 7.08
C HIS A 83 8.54 -2.96 5.69
N ALA A 84 9.30 -1.97 5.28
CA ALA A 84 9.12 -1.34 3.97
C ALA A 84 10.46 -0.85 3.43
N ARG A 85 10.56 -0.84 2.10
CA ARG A 85 11.64 -0.17 1.36
C ARG A 85 11.07 0.52 0.13
N GLY A 86 11.70 1.60 -0.30
CA GLY A 86 11.27 2.35 -1.47
C GLY A 86 12.28 3.40 -1.89
N THR A 87 11.98 4.09 -2.97
CA THR A 87 12.83 5.16 -3.51
C THR A 87 11.97 6.42 -3.72
N VAL A 88 12.43 7.54 -3.18
CA VAL A 88 11.88 8.85 -3.57
C VAL A 88 12.86 9.50 -4.54
N ARG A 89 12.36 9.95 -5.67
CA ARG A 89 13.18 10.62 -6.69
C ARG A 89 12.55 11.92 -7.14
N GLN A 90 13.35 12.80 -7.68
CA GLN A 90 12.86 13.97 -8.37
C GLN A 90 11.99 13.53 -9.56
N GLY A 91 10.76 14.01 -9.60
CA GLY A 91 9.83 13.80 -10.69
C GLY A 91 9.87 14.94 -11.69
N THR A 92 9.19 14.76 -12.80
CA THR A 92 8.76 15.84 -13.67
C THR A 92 7.30 16.11 -13.38
N ILE A 93 6.89 17.37 -13.33
CA ILE A 93 5.48 17.73 -13.43
C ILE A 93 5.12 17.38 -14.88
N ALA A 94 4.61 16.16 -15.09
CA ALA A 94 4.02 15.85 -16.39
C ALA A 94 2.88 16.84 -16.62
N ALA A 95 2.89 17.50 -17.76
CA ALA A 95 1.77 18.30 -18.20
C ALA A 95 0.57 17.36 -18.29
N GLU A 96 -0.44 17.56 -17.41
CA GLU A 96 -1.63 16.73 -17.25
C GLU A 96 -1.28 15.24 -17.03
N PRO A 97 -1.52 14.67 -15.85
CA PRO A 97 -1.43 13.23 -15.68
C PRO A 97 -2.37 12.57 -16.69
N MET A 98 -2.02 11.35 -17.16
CA MET A 98 -2.87 10.55 -18.07
C MET A 98 -4.32 10.32 -17.55
N ALA A 99 -4.70 10.94 -16.46
CA ALA A 99 -6.05 11.06 -15.91
C ALA A 99 -7.09 11.68 -16.87
N SER A 100 -6.68 12.24 -17.98
CA SER A 100 -7.62 12.58 -19.07
C SER A 100 -8.36 11.37 -19.65
N GLN A 101 -8.05 10.15 -19.20
CA GLN A 101 -8.81 8.92 -19.52
C GLN A 101 -9.80 8.51 -18.42
N GLU A 102 -9.75 9.11 -17.23
CA GLU A 102 -10.73 8.83 -16.18
C GLU A 102 -12.04 9.57 -16.50
N PRO A 103 -13.18 8.87 -16.48
CA PRO A 103 -14.46 9.55 -16.71
C PRO A 103 -14.69 10.56 -15.58
N PRO A 104 -15.22 11.76 -15.88
CA PRO A 104 -15.60 12.70 -14.85
C PRO A 104 -16.47 12.05 -13.78
N PRO A 105 -16.37 12.44 -12.49
CA PRO A 105 -17.14 11.82 -11.41
C PRO A 105 -18.63 11.65 -11.72
N GLY A 106 -19.27 12.66 -12.31
CA GLY A 106 -20.67 12.61 -12.69
C GLY A 106 -21.00 11.54 -13.73
N THR A 107 -20.08 11.21 -14.63
CA THR A 107 -20.29 10.18 -15.65
C THR A 107 -20.35 8.80 -15.02
N LEU A 108 -19.40 8.48 -14.12
CA LEU A 108 -19.36 7.18 -13.46
C LEU A 108 -20.54 7.02 -12.50
N GLN A 109 -20.93 8.09 -11.78
CA GLN A 109 -22.13 8.10 -10.94
C GLN A 109 -23.40 7.79 -11.73
N ALA A 110 -23.55 8.39 -12.93
CA ALA A 110 -24.74 8.20 -13.77
C ALA A 110 -24.82 6.84 -14.47
N THR A 111 -23.67 6.18 -14.67
CA THR A 111 -23.58 4.92 -15.45
C THR A 111 -23.17 3.72 -14.62
N ALA A 112 -23.12 3.84 -13.30
CA ALA A 112 -22.72 2.77 -12.40
C ALA A 112 -23.67 1.57 -12.45
N ASP A 113 -23.10 0.36 -12.40
CA ASP A 113 -23.86 -0.89 -12.31
C ASP A 113 -24.35 -1.12 -10.87
N ALA A 114 -23.64 -0.57 -9.89
CA ALA A 114 -23.97 -0.67 -8.47
C ALA A 114 -23.49 0.57 -7.70
N ALA A 115 -24.28 0.92 -6.67
CA ALA A 115 -23.94 1.92 -5.67
C ALA A 115 -23.93 1.26 -4.28
N ILE A 116 -22.86 1.49 -3.53
CA ILE A 116 -22.61 0.89 -2.22
C ILE A 116 -22.52 2.02 -1.21
N ASP A 117 -23.38 1.99 -0.19
CA ASP A 117 -23.34 2.98 0.87
C ASP A 117 -22.24 2.69 1.90
N ARG A 118 -21.97 3.69 2.75
CA ARG A 118 -20.95 3.63 3.81
C ARG A 118 -21.10 2.40 4.70
N ALA A 119 -22.33 2.14 5.18
CA ALA A 119 -22.56 1.07 6.14
C ALA A 119 -22.26 -0.30 5.53
N THR A 120 -22.76 -0.54 4.32
CA THR A 120 -22.52 -1.77 3.55
C THR A 120 -21.04 -1.94 3.26
N HIS A 121 -20.31 -0.87 2.85
CA HIS A 121 -18.89 -0.94 2.57
C HIS A 121 -18.10 -1.41 3.81
N TYR A 122 -18.23 -0.72 4.94
CA TYR A 122 -17.46 -1.08 6.15
C TYR A 122 -17.89 -2.39 6.77
N GLN A 123 -19.15 -2.80 6.62
CA GLN A 123 -19.61 -4.12 7.03
C GLN A 123 -18.93 -5.23 6.22
N VAL A 124 -18.82 -5.07 4.90
CA VAL A 124 -18.12 -6.02 4.03
C VAL A 124 -16.63 -6.07 4.36
N MET A 125 -15.99 -4.91 4.57
CA MET A 125 -14.57 -4.87 4.97
C MET A 125 -14.32 -5.61 6.28
N ALA A 126 -15.15 -5.40 7.30
CA ALA A 126 -15.07 -6.09 8.58
C ALA A 126 -15.29 -7.61 8.44
N ALA A 127 -16.23 -8.04 7.58
CA ALA A 127 -16.46 -9.46 7.28
C ALA A 127 -15.24 -10.14 6.65
N HIS A 128 -14.39 -9.38 5.96
CA HIS A 128 -13.11 -9.84 5.42
C HIS A 128 -11.93 -9.66 6.39
N GLY A 129 -12.18 -9.25 7.64
CA GLY A 129 -11.15 -9.08 8.66
C GLY A 129 -10.39 -7.74 8.58
N LEU A 130 -10.91 -6.76 7.83
CA LEU A 130 -10.37 -5.40 7.77
C LEU A 130 -11.26 -4.47 8.59
N GLU A 131 -10.87 -4.21 9.83
CA GLU A 131 -11.65 -3.42 10.78
C GLU A 131 -11.11 -1.99 10.85
N TYR A 132 -11.89 -1.07 10.30
CA TYR A 132 -11.57 0.35 10.28
C TYR A 132 -12.27 1.08 11.42
N GLY A 133 -11.51 1.81 12.25
CA GLY A 133 -12.06 2.75 13.22
C GLY A 133 -12.43 4.08 12.56
N PRO A 134 -13.02 5.02 13.35
CA PRO A 134 -13.58 6.27 12.82
C PRO A 134 -12.64 7.08 11.93
N THR A 135 -11.35 7.12 12.26
CA THR A 135 -10.32 7.86 11.47
C THR A 135 -10.21 7.36 10.03
N PHE A 136 -10.44 6.07 9.77
CA PHE A 136 -10.33 5.45 8.44
C PHE A 136 -11.68 5.23 7.77
N GLN A 137 -12.78 5.74 8.34
CA GLN A 137 -14.12 5.60 7.79
C GLN A 137 -14.57 6.88 7.07
N GLY A 138 -13.82 7.34 6.08
CA GLY A 138 -14.11 8.54 5.32
C GLY A 138 -14.80 8.30 3.96
N ILE A 139 -15.20 7.08 3.63
CA ILE A 139 -16.01 6.81 2.42
C ILE A 139 -17.48 6.99 2.77
N GLU A 140 -18.18 7.81 1.98
CA GLU A 140 -19.62 8.04 2.11
C GLU A 140 -20.41 7.12 1.19
N GLN A 141 -19.98 6.98 -0.06
CA GLN A 141 -20.62 6.15 -1.09
C GLN A 141 -19.62 5.74 -2.16
N ILE A 142 -19.78 4.53 -2.70
CA ILE A 142 -18.97 4.04 -3.82
C ILE A 142 -19.92 3.69 -4.96
N TRP A 143 -19.57 4.12 -6.17
CA TRP A 143 -20.16 3.69 -7.42
C TRP A 143 -19.17 2.80 -8.16
N LYS A 144 -19.62 1.65 -8.64
CA LYS A 144 -18.77 0.76 -9.43
C LYS A 144 -19.38 0.44 -10.79
N ARG A 145 -18.50 0.29 -11.77
CA ARG A 145 -18.83 -0.17 -13.12
C ARG A 145 -17.65 -0.94 -13.68
N ASP A 146 -17.90 -2.15 -14.14
CA ASP A 146 -16.88 -3.02 -14.69
C ASP A 146 -15.69 -3.17 -13.72
N ARG A 147 -14.54 -2.59 -14.09
CA ARG A 147 -13.28 -2.63 -13.35
C ARG A 147 -12.93 -1.29 -12.72
N MET A 148 -13.86 -0.37 -12.65
CA MET A 148 -13.68 0.98 -12.11
C MET A 148 -14.59 1.19 -10.90
N ALA A 149 -14.10 1.93 -9.93
CA ALA A 149 -14.88 2.41 -8.80
C ALA A 149 -14.55 3.88 -8.54
N LEU A 150 -15.56 4.62 -8.11
CA LEU A 150 -15.47 5.99 -7.65
C LEU A 150 -16.09 6.07 -6.26
N ALA A 151 -15.32 6.56 -5.29
CA ALA A 151 -15.82 6.80 -3.94
C ALA A 151 -15.95 8.30 -3.68
N ARG A 152 -17.09 8.72 -3.13
CA ARG A 152 -17.24 10.05 -2.55
C ARG A 152 -16.68 10.04 -1.13
N LEU A 153 -15.85 11.03 -0.83
CA LEU A 153 -15.16 11.14 0.46
C LEU A 153 -15.90 12.13 1.37
N ALA A 154 -16.03 11.74 2.64
CA ALA A 154 -16.51 12.57 3.73
C ALA A 154 -15.58 12.33 4.93
N LEU A 155 -14.49 13.11 4.96
CA LEU A 155 -13.45 12.94 5.97
C LEU A 155 -14.00 13.21 7.38
N PRO A 156 -13.65 12.39 8.37
CA PRO A 156 -13.91 12.71 9.76
C PRO A 156 -13.28 14.05 10.15
N GLU A 157 -13.95 14.83 10.99
CA GLU A 157 -13.48 16.16 11.38
C GLU A 157 -12.08 16.14 12.01
N THR A 158 -11.78 15.08 12.78
CA THR A 158 -10.45 14.86 13.36
C THR A 158 -9.36 14.73 12.30
N VAL A 159 -9.61 13.97 11.23
CA VAL A 159 -8.68 13.82 10.10
C VAL A 159 -8.55 15.13 9.33
N ALA A 160 -9.67 15.80 9.05
CA ALA A 160 -9.66 17.08 8.34
C ALA A 160 -8.81 18.14 9.06
N ALA A 161 -8.88 18.18 10.39
CA ALA A 161 -8.07 19.10 11.21
C ALA A 161 -6.56 18.76 11.20
N GLU A 162 -6.20 17.53 10.94
CA GLU A 162 -4.81 17.06 10.91
C GLU A 162 -4.15 17.18 9.53
N LEU A 163 -4.93 17.25 8.44
CA LEU A 163 -4.40 17.30 7.05
C LEU A 163 -3.24 18.29 6.85
N PRO A 164 -3.24 19.52 7.44
CA PRO A 164 -2.14 20.47 7.23
C PRO A 164 -0.79 20.02 7.79
N ARG A 165 -0.76 19.00 8.65
CA ARG A 165 0.45 18.47 9.29
C ARG A 165 1.16 17.40 8.46
N TYR A 166 0.54 16.96 7.35
CA TYR A 166 1.01 15.87 6.51
C TYR A 166 1.20 16.32 5.07
N ARG A 167 2.10 15.67 4.37
CA ARG A 167 2.23 15.80 2.91
C ARG A 167 1.07 15.10 2.21
N LEU A 168 0.78 13.90 2.68
CA LEU A 168 -0.36 13.10 2.25
C LEU A 168 -0.86 12.27 3.44
N HIS A 169 -1.89 12.74 4.11
CA HIS A 169 -2.38 12.08 5.32
C HIS A 169 -2.69 10.59 5.08
N PRO A 170 -2.13 9.66 5.90
CA PRO A 170 -2.28 8.23 5.67
C PRO A 170 -3.73 7.77 5.55
N ALA A 171 -4.63 8.25 6.42
CA ALA A 171 -6.04 7.89 6.33
C ALA A 171 -6.69 8.38 5.03
N LEU A 172 -6.32 9.56 4.50
CA LEU A 172 -6.85 10.05 3.24
C LEU A 172 -6.42 9.17 2.05
N LEU A 173 -5.14 8.79 1.98
CA LEU A 173 -4.67 7.89 0.92
C LEU A 173 -5.27 6.49 1.06
N ASP A 174 -5.49 6.03 2.30
CA ASP A 174 -6.10 4.72 2.54
C ASP A 174 -7.53 4.63 1.99
N LEU A 175 -8.30 5.74 1.99
CA LEU A 175 -9.61 5.76 1.36
C LEU A 175 -9.55 5.47 -0.15
N ALA A 176 -8.47 5.88 -0.83
CA ALA A 176 -8.25 5.51 -2.23
C ALA A 176 -7.94 4.02 -2.37
N PHE A 177 -7.20 3.43 -1.44
CA PHE A 177 -6.94 1.99 -1.43
C PHE A 177 -8.21 1.19 -1.12
N GLN A 178 -9.03 1.64 -0.17
CA GLN A 178 -10.34 1.05 0.15
C GLN A 178 -11.30 1.06 -1.06
N CYS A 179 -11.19 2.06 -1.95
CA CYS A 179 -12.02 2.16 -3.16
C CYS A 179 -11.83 0.96 -4.11
N VAL A 180 -10.72 0.21 -4.00
CA VAL A 180 -10.48 -1.02 -4.79
C VAL A 180 -11.34 -2.19 -4.31
N ALA A 181 -11.70 -2.23 -3.02
CA ALA A 181 -12.34 -3.40 -2.41
C ALA A 181 -13.60 -3.91 -3.15
N PRO A 182 -14.55 -3.07 -3.57
CA PRO A 182 -15.74 -3.53 -4.30
C PRO A 182 -15.43 -4.16 -5.67
N LEU A 183 -14.25 -3.92 -6.23
CA LEU A 183 -13.83 -4.47 -7.52
C LEU A 183 -13.29 -5.90 -7.38
N LEU A 184 -12.82 -6.27 -6.17
CA LEU A 184 -12.22 -7.58 -5.90
C LEU A 184 -13.24 -8.71 -6.04
N ASP A 185 -14.49 -8.48 -5.66
CA ASP A 185 -15.59 -9.46 -5.76
C ASP A 185 -15.84 -9.93 -7.19
N SER A 186 -15.53 -9.08 -8.18
CA SER A 186 -15.74 -9.38 -9.60
C SER A 186 -14.70 -10.36 -10.16
N VAL A 187 -13.50 -10.43 -9.57
CA VAL A 187 -12.34 -11.18 -10.10
C VAL A 187 -11.88 -12.29 -9.17
N ALA A 188 -12.14 -12.18 -7.90
CA ALA A 188 -11.89 -13.19 -6.88
C ALA A 188 -13.17 -13.36 -6.05
N PRO A 189 -14.14 -14.19 -6.51
CA PRO A 189 -15.36 -14.42 -5.75
C PRO A 189 -14.99 -14.81 -4.32
N THR A 190 -15.32 -13.96 -3.38
CA THR A 190 -14.90 -14.05 -1.97
C THR A 190 -15.71 -15.09 -1.20
N SER A 191 -15.84 -16.29 -1.78
CA SER A 191 -16.37 -17.45 -1.05
C SER A 191 -15.51 -17.81 0.19
N SER A 192 -14.32 -17.22 0.31
CA SER A 192 -13.36 -17.48 1.39
C SER A 192 -13.33 -16.43 2.50
N GLY A 193 -13.98 -15.25 2.33
CA GLY A 193 -13.95 -14.17 3.35
C GLY A 193 -12.53 -13.71 3.70
N GLN A 194 -11.60 -13.69 2.73
CA GLN A 194 -10.20 -13.37 2.96
C GLN A 194 -9.89 -11.91 2.63
N ALA A 195 -9.04 -11.27 3.44
CA ALA A 195 -8.56 -9.92 3.19
C ALA A 195 -7.54 -9.89 2.04
N PHE A 196 -7.55 -8.80 1.29
CA PHE A 196 -6.46 -8.42 0.40
C PHE A 196 -5.70 -7.25 1.03
N LEU A 197 -4.38 -7.38 1.13
CA LEU A 197 -3.53 -6.33 1.69
C LEU A 197 -2.57 -5.76 0.64
N PRO A 198 -2.27 -4.46 0.69
CA PRO A 198 -1.19 -3.86 -0.07
C PRO A 198 0.15 -4.52 0.24
N VAL A 199 0.90 -4.91 -0.79
CA VAL A 199 2.25 -5.47 -0.66
C VAL A 199 3.29 -4.71 -1.49
N ALA A 200 2.87 -3.93 -2.48
CA ALA A 200 3.75 -3.07 -3.24
C ALA A 200 2.98 -1.92 -3.89
N LEU A 201 3.70 -0.85 -4.19
CA LEU A 201 3.22 0.27 -4.99
C LEU A 201 4.32 0.67 -5.96
N GLN A 202 4.02 0.65 -7.26
CA GLN A 202 5.02 0.97 -8.29
C GLN A 202 5.41 2.44 -8.27
N SER A 203 4.42 3.35 -8.21
CA SER A 203 4.70 4.78 -8.12
C SER A 203 3.56 5.56 -7.47
N LEU A 204 3.92 6.66 -6.79
CA LEU A 204 2.97 7.65 -6.29
C LEU A 204 3.50 9.05 -6.56
N GLN A 205 2.63 9.92 -7.04
CA GLN A 205 2.93 11.32 -7.28
C GLN A 205 1.79 12.22 -6.80
N ILE A 206 2.17 13.31 -6.12
CA ILE A 206 1.27 14.41 -5.75
C ILE A 206 1.38 15.46 -6.86
N HIS A 207 0.25 15.81 -7.49
CA HIS A 207 0.15 16.80 -8.55
C HIS A 207 -0.35 18.14 -8.04
N HIS A 208 -1.35 18.09 -7.13
CA HIS A 208 -1.99 19.23 -6.51
C HIS A 208 -2.21 18.98 -5.02
N ASP A 209 -2.69 19.96 -4.29
CA ASP A 209 -2.94 19.88 -2.85
C ASP A 209 -3.92 18.75 -2.51
N PRO A 210 -3.47 17.65 -1.88
CA PRO A 210 -4.31 16.49 -1.59
C PRO A 210 -5.43 16.80 -0.58
N ARG A 211 -5.33 17.92 0.18
CA ARG A 211 -6.36 18.33 1.15
C ARG A 211 -7.69 18.71 0.50
N GLN A 212 -7.70 18.93 -0.81
CA GLN A 212 -8.89 19.25 -1.60
C GLN A 212 -9.62 17.99 -2.11
N ALA A 213 -9.17 16.79 -1.72
CA ALA A 213 -9.76 15.55 -2.20
C ALA A 213 -11.24 15.43 -1.79
N ALA A 214 -12.09 15.21 -2.78
CA ALA A 214 -13.51 14.98 -2.64
C ALA A 214 -13.92 13.58 -3.12
N TYR A 215 -13.11 12.97 -4.00
CA TYR A 215 -13.33 11.64 -4.54
C TYR A 215 -12.05 10.83 -4.54
N ALA A 216 -12.21 9.51 -4.47
CA ALA A 216 -11.18 8.53 -4.79
C ALA A 216 -11.65 7.71 -5.99
N HIS A 217 -10.78 7.46 -6.94
CA HIS A 217 -11.03 6.63 -8.10
C HIS A 217 -10.11 5.43 -8.08
N ALA A 218 -10.60 4.26 -8.52
CA ALA A 218 -9.81 3.04 -8.63
C ALA A 218 -10.09 2.34 -9.95
N THR A 219 -9.03 1.81 -10.58
CA THR A 219 -9.12 0.97 -11.76
C THR A 219 -8.36 -0.32 -11.53
N LEU A 220 -9.05 -1.46 -11.61
CA LEU A 220 -8.44 -2.77 -11.46
C LEU A 220 -7.86 -3.25 -12.79
N HIS A 221 -6.59 -3.65 -12.80
CA HIS A 221 -5.94 -4.15 -14.01
C HIS A 221 -6.46 -5.54 -14.43
N PRO A 222 -6.39 -5.89 -15.74
CA PRO A 222 -6.70 -7.23 -16.22
C PRO A 222 -5.86 -8.29 -15.49
N THR A 223 -6.53 -9.29 -14.93
CA THR A 223 -5.89 -10.36 -14.18
C THR A 223 -5.45 -11.49 -15.12
N GLN A 224 -4.22 -11.95 -14.98
CA GLN A 224 -3.79 -13.18 -15.67
C GLN A 224 -4.48 -14.41 -15.05
N PRO A 225 -4.81 -15.46 -15.83
CA PRO A 225 -5.62 -16.60 -15.36
C PRO A 225 -5.09 -17.31 -14.11
N ASN A 226 -3.78 -17.23 -13.85
CA ASN A 226 -3.14 -17.90 -12.72
C ASN A 226 -2.81 -16.96 -11.53
N ALA A 227 -3.14 -15.67 -11.61
CA ALA A 227 -2.76 -14.65 -10.62
C ALA A 227 -3.89 -14.30 -9.64
N ARG A 228 -4.82 -15.21 -9.36
CA ARG A 228 -6.02 -14.95 -8.53
C ARG A 228 -5.73 -14.45 -7.11
N ARG A 229 -4.52 -14.68 -6.60
CA ARG A 229 -4.11 -14.26 -5.25
C ARG A 229 -3.38 -12.93 -5.21
N ARG A 230 -3.08 -12.34 -6.37
CA ARG A 230 -2.36 -11.08 -6.48
C ARG A 230 -3.01 -10.23 -7.56
N LEU A 231 -3.48 -9.06 -7.18
CA LEU A 231 -4.21 -8.13 -8.04
C LEU A 231 -3.47 -6.81 -8.11
N THR A 232 -3.60 -6.12 -9.21
CA THR A 232 -2.98 -4.80 -9.41
C THR A 232 -4.05 -3.78 -9.74
N ALA A 233 -3.97 -2.61 -9.13
CA ALA A 233 -4.89 -1.50 -9.37
C ALA A 233 -4.10 -0.19 -9.48
N ASP A 234 -4.69 0.79 -10.16
CA ASP A 234 -4.31 2.18 -10.06
C ASP A 234 -5.37 2.93 -9.28
N VAL A 235 -4.96 3.86 -8.43
CA VAL A 235 -5.88 4.69 -7.66
C VAL A 235 -5.49 6.16 -7.76
N SER A 236 -6.48 7.04 -7.65
CA SER A 236 -6.31 8.48 -7.70
C SER A 236 -7.16 9.17 -6.65
N LEU A 237 -6.69 10.30 -6.13
CA LEU A 237 -7.51 11.26 -5.38
C LEU A 237 -7.86 12.41 -6.29
N LEU A 238 -9.14 12.81 -6.29
CA LEU A 238 -9.68 13.84 -7.16
C LEU A 238 -10.33 14.95 -6.32
N ASP A 239 -10.31 16.19 -6.82
CA ASP A 239 -11.08 17.29 -6.25
C ASP A 239 -12.58 17.18 -6.61
N SER A 240 -13.37 18.14 -6.17
CA SER A 240 -14.81 18.21 -6.46
C SER A 240 -15.15 18.41 -7.93
N ALA A 241 -14.22 18.95 -8.73
CA ALA A 241 -14.36 19.15 -10.17
C ALA A 241 -13.88 17.91 -10.98
N GLY A 242 -13.18 16.97 -10.33
CA GLY A 242 -12.63 15.78 -10.97
C GLY A 242 -11.17 15.93 -11.43
N HIS A 243 -10.48 17.02 -11.04
CA HIS A 243 -9.05 17.15 -11.31
C HIS A 243 -8.25 16.21 -10.41
N VAL A 244 -7.23 15.61 -10.97
CA VAL A 244 -6.38 14.67 -10.25
C VAL A 244 -5.42 15.41 -9.31
N LEU A 245 -5.47 15.06 -8.04
CA LEU A 245 -4.59 15.61 -7.00
C LEU A 245 -3.41 14.69 -6.71
N VAL A 246 -3.67 13.37 -6.69
CA VAL A 246 -2.69 12.33 -6.40
C VAL A 246 -2.95 11.15 -7.32
N THR A 247 -1.88 10.58 -7.86
CA THR A 247 -1.92 9.27 -8.53
C THR A 247 -1.07 8.26 -7.80
N ALA A 248 -1.56 7.04 -7.66
CA ALA A 248 -0.81 5.90 -7.17
C ALA A 248 -1.03 4.73 -8.13
N GLN A 249 0.02 4.36 -8.86
CA GLN A 249 -0.01 3.39 -9.94
C GLN A 249 0.64 2.08 -9.52
N GLY A 250 0.09 0.96 -10.01
CA GLY A 250 0.64 -0.35 -9.74
C GLY A 250 0.54 -0.76 -8.27
N LEU A 251 -0.56 -0.39 -7.60
CA LEU A 251 -0.88 -0.91 -6.27
C LEU A 251 -1.12 -2.41 -6.36
N VAL A 252 -0.23 -3.18 -5.75
CA VAL A 252 -0.36 -4.63 -5.71
C VAL A 252 -1.01 -5.05 -4.40
N LEU A 253 -2.14 -5.74 -4.55
CA LEU A 253 -2.90 -6.34 -3.45
C LEU A 253 -2.70 -7.85 -3.46
N GLN A 254 -2.40 -8.43 -2.30
CA GLN A 254 -2.23 -9.86 -2.14
C GLN A 254 -3.25 -10.43 -1.16
N GLU A 255 -3.89 -11.53 -1.57
CA GLU A 255 -4.82 -12.27 -0.72
C GLU A 255 -4.06 -12.90 0.46
N LEU A 256 -4.59 -12.67 1.67
CA LEU A 256 -4.13 -13.36 2.87
C LEU A 256 -4.57 -14.82 2.82
N ALA A 257 -3.62 -15.75 2.91
CA ALA A 257 -3.96 -17.15 3.08
C ALA A 257 -4.71 -17.33 4.42
N GLY A 258 -5.99 -17.74 4.34
CA GLY A 258 -6.78 -17.98 5.54
C GLY A 258 -6.14 -19.04 6.43
N THR A 259 -5.68 -18.63 7.58
CA THR A 259 -5.28 -19.56 8.65
C THR A 259 -6.33 -19.46 9.75
N LYS A 260 -6.72 -20.59 10.34
CA LYS A 260 -7.61 -20.64 11.52
C LYS A 260 -7.02 -19.89 12.73
N ASP A 261 -5.76 -19.47 12.63
CA ASP A 261 -5.04 -18.60 13.57
C ASP A 261 -4.61 -17.32 12.85
N ALA A 262 -5.49 -16.33 12.84
CA ALA A 262 -5.27 -15.05 12.18
C ALA A 262 -4.00 -14.31 12.65
N ARG A 263 -3.59 -14.47 13.92
CA ARG A 263 -2.37 -13.87 14.45
C ARG A 263 -1.10 -14.50 13.87
N GLN A 264 -1.07 -15.83 13.61
CA GLN A 264 0.04 -16.47 12.93
C GLN A 264 0.07 -16.19 11.41
N GLY A 265 -1.08 -15.85 10.83
CA GLY A 265 -1.19 -15.48 9.42
C GLY A 265 -0.48 -14.18 9.08
N ILE A 266 -0.60 -13.15 9.92
CA ILE A 266 0.03 -11.83 9.70
C ILE A 266 1.55 -11.94 9.75
N ASP A 267 2.12 -12.74 10.65
CA ASP A 267 3.56 -12.95 10.74
C ASP A 267 4.14 -13.77 9.57
N ARG A 268 3.29 -14.56 8.87
CA ARG A 268 3.68 -15.38 7.71
C ARG A 268 3.44 -14.71 6.36
N LEU A 269 2.87 -13.52 6.34
CA LEU A 269 2.46 -12.86 5.11
C LEU A 269 3.58 -12.41 4.20
N LEU A 270 4.78 -12.33 4.73
CA LEU A 270 5.94 -11.85 4.03
C LEU A 270 7.05 -12.88 4.21
N TYR A 271 7.57 -13.40 3.10
CA TYR A 271 8.61 -14.42 3.07
C TYR A 271 9.87 -13.91 3.78
N GLN A 272 10.26 -14.59 4.87
CA GLN A 272 11.61 -14.47 5.38
C GLN A 272 12.48 -15.40 4.52
N VAL A 273 13.50 -14.85 3.87
CA VAL A 273 14.53 -15.66 3.20
C VAL A 273 15.53 -16.04 4.27
N ASP A 274 15.42 -17.28 4.78
CA ASP A 274 16.44 -17.86 5.62
C ASP A 274 17.48 -18.54 4.73
N TRP A 275 18.71 -18.11 4.83
CA TRP A 275 19.83 -18.73 4.15
C TRP A 275 20.31 -19.91 4.98
N GLU A 276 20.06 -21.11 4.52
CA GLU A 276 20.64 -22.32 5.07
C GLU A 276 21.99 -22.58 4.39
N ALA A 277 23.06 -22.62 5.19
CA ALA A 277 24.37 -22.95 4.66
C ALA A 277 24.38 -24.44 4.23
N GLN A 278 24.33 -24.68 2.93
CA GLN A 278 24.57 -26.00 2.40
C GLN A 278 26.05 -26.15 2.07
N PRO A 279 26.72 -27.22 2.56
CA PRO A 279 28.08 -27.52 2.12
C PRO A 279 28.08 -27.73 0.60
N LEU A 280 29.02 -27.11 -0.10
CA LEU A 280 29.23 -27.36 -1.51
C LEU A 280 29.46 -28.85 -1.70
N ALA A 281 28.66 -29.50 -2.54
CA ALA A 281 28.92 -30.87 -2.94
C ALA A 281 30.33 -30.94 -3.50
N ASP A 282 31.14 -31.84 -2.99
CA ASP A 282 32.48 -32.13 -3.49
C ASP A 282 32.37 -32.39 -5.01
N ASN A 283 32.98 -31.51 -5.79
CA ASN A 283 32.96 -31.65 -7.25
C ASN A 283 34.02 -32.72 -7.65
N PRO A 284 33.64 -33.93 -8.04
CA PRO A 284 34.61 -35.00 -8.37
C PRO A 284 35.42 -34.76 -9.64
N THR A 285 35.28 -33.58 -10.29
CA THR A 285 35.95 -33.28 -11.57
C THR A 285 37.22 -32.44 -11.42
N ALA A 286 37.68 -32.13 -10.20
CA ALA A 286 38.92 -31.39 -9.98
C ALA A 286 40.18 -32.27 -9.85
N MET A 287 40.10 -33.58 -9.99
CA MET A 287 41.26 -34.49 -9.94
C MET A 287 41.52 -35.12 -11.30
N ASN A 288 42.00 -34.36 -12.29
CA ASN A 288 42.74 -34.90 -13.40
C ASN A 288 43.36 -33.77 -14.28
N ARG A 289 44.25 -32.98 -13.67
CA ARG A 289 45.22 -32.13 -14.44
C ARG A 289 46.50 -31.99 -13.62
N ALA A 290 47.20 -33.13 -13.39
CA ALA A 290 48.57 -33.10 -13.01
C ALA A 290 49.18 -34.45 -13.35
N SER A 291 49.56 -34.65 -14.58
CA SER A 291 50.64 -35.56 -15.01
C SER A 291 50.73 -35.54 -16.57
N ALA A 292 51.49 -34.64 -17.06
CA ALA A 292 52.21 -34.80 -18.34
C ALA A 292 53.46 -33.93 -18.24
N THR A 293 54.48 -34.48 -17.61
CA THR A 293 55.87 -34.10 -17.83
C THR A 293 56.46 -35.17 -18.74
N CYS A 294 56.85 -34.77 -19.92
CA CYS A 294 58.10 -35.00 -20.63
C CYS A 294 57.97 -34.41 -22.02
#